data_b6c8da581b50281428026a7fb837ce3f
#
_entry.id   b6c8da581b50281428026a7fb837ce3f
#
_cell.length_a   1.000
_cell.length_b   1.000
_cell.length_c   1.000
_cell.angle_alpha   90.00
_cell.angle_beta   90.00
_cell.angle_gamma   90.00
#
_symmetry.space_group_name_H-M   'P 1'
#
loop_
_entity.id
_entity.type
_entity.pdbx_description
1 polymer ?
#
loop_
_entity_poly.entity_id
_entity_poly.type
_entity_poly.pdbx_seq_one_letter_code
_entity_poly.pdbx_strand_id
1 'polypeptide(L)'
;MIVTDSVNLRELVLAILLSVTRDGEYSHIVISDVLGKYQYLTKKERAFVTRVAEGTLEHMIELDYIIDCFSKVKVKKMKPVIRCILRSSVYELCYMDAIPPSATCNEAVKLARKKGFASLTGFVNGVLRNIGRNLSAIRYPDETAEPVRS
;
A
#
# COMPACT_ATOMS: atom_id res chain seq x y z
N MET A 1 29.70 -7.25 4.86
CA MET A 1 29.16 -7.15 4.65
C MET A 1 28.33 -7.08 4.23
N ILE A 2 28.04 -7.23 4.01
CA ILE A 2 27.43 -7.18 3.57
C ILE A 2 26.46 -6.94 3.41
N VAL A 3 26.08 -6.93 3.05
CA VAL A 3 25.21 -6.64 2.78
C VAL A 3 24.31 -6.73 2.46
N THR A 4 23.94 -6.79 2.34
CA THR A 4 23.31 -6.97 1.85
C THR A 4 22.21 -6.98 1.49
N ASP A 5 21.83 -7.44 1.64
CA ASP A 5 20.68 -7.60 1.18
C ASP A 5 19.75 -6.88 1.87
N SER A 6 19.40 -5.69 1.57
CA SER A 6 18.37 -5.01 2.24
C SER A 6 17.07 -5.60 1.78
N VAL A 7 16.23 -5.91 2.69
CA VAL A 7 14.92 -6.44 2.36
C VAL A 7 14.04 -5.28 1.89
N ASN A 8 13.16 -5.55 0.96
CA ASN A 8 12.23 -4.54 0.48
C ASN A 8 11.05 -4.46 1.44
N LEU A 9 10.94 -3.35 2.15
CA LEU A 9 9.92 -3.19 3.17
C LEU A 9 8.50 -3.26 2.60
N ARG A 10 8.31 -2.71 1.41
CA ARG A 10 6.99 -2.74 0.78
C ARG A 10 6.61 -4.15 0.33
N GLU A 11 7.60 -4.97 0.05
CA GLU A 11 7.34 -6.37 -0.25
C GLU A 11 6.88 -7.11 1.00
N LEU A 12 7.42 -6.76 2.17
CA LEU A 12 6.94 -7.33 3.42
C LEU A 12 5.49 -6.92 3.68
N VAL A 13 5.16 -5.67 3.42
CA VAL A 13 3.79 -5.20 3.55
C VAL A 13 2.88 -6.00 2.62
N LEU A 14 3.30 -6.21 1.39
CA LEU A 14 2.52 -6.98 0.43
C LEU A 14 2.26 -8.39 0.93
N ALA A 15 3.29 -9.05 1.46
CA ALA A 15 3.13 -10.40 1.98
C ALA A 15 2.11 -10.44 3.12
N ILE A 16 2.16 -9.45 4.00
CA ILE A 16 1.22 -9.36 5.11
C ILE A 16 -0.20 -9.19 4.58
N LEU A 17 -0.38 -8.25 3.65
CA LEU A 17 -1.71 -7.97 3.12
C LEU A 17 -2.30 -9.18 2.40
N LEU A 18 -1.47 -9.90 1.65
CA LEU A 18 -1.96 -11.10 0.96
C LEU A 18 -2.37 -12.18 1.96
N SER A 19 -1.60 -12.37 3.03
CA SER A 19 -1.94 -13.37 4.04
C SER A 19 -3.26 -13.03 4.73
N VAL A 20 -3.51 -11.75 4.96
CA VAL A 20 -4.73 -11.35 5.66
C VAL A 20 -5.92 -11.32 4.69
N THR A 21 -5.78 -10.67 3.54
CA THR A 21 -6.94 -10.41 2.68
C THR A 21 -7.27 -11.57 1.75
N ARG A 22 -6.28 -12.34 1.34
CA ARG A 22 -6.51 -13.48 0.47
C ARG A 22 -6.65 -14.76 1.26
N ASP A 23 -5.77 -14.95 2.26
CA ASP A 23 -5.68 -16.22 2.97
C ASP A 23 -6.45 -16.25 4.30
N GLY A 24 -6.98 -15.12 4.73
CA GLY A 24 -7.83 -15.08 5.93
C GLY A 24 -7.11 -15.12 7.26
N GLU A 25 -5.80 -14.83 7.27
CA GLU A 25 -5.02 -14.87 8.50
C GLU A 25 -5.26 -13.64 9.37
N TYR A 26 -4.96 -13.74 10.65
CA TYR A 26 -5.13 -12.60 11.56
C TYR A 26 -3.95 -11.64 11.43
N SER A 27 -4.24 -10.36 11.27
CA SER A 27 -3.22 -9.38 10.94
C SER A 27 -2.08 -9.30 11.96
N HIS A 28 -2.39 -9.25 13.25
CA HIS A 28 -1.33 -9.08 14.25
C HIS A 28 -0.43 -10.32 14.32
N ILE A 29 -0.97 -11.50 14.04
CA ILE A 29 -0.17 -12.71 14.02
C ILE A 29 0.75 -12.71 12.81
N VAL A 30 0.22 -12.34 11.64
CA VAL A 30 1.01 -12.30 10.42
C VAL A 30 2.13 -11.26 10.53
N ILE A 31 1.82 -10.08 11.06
CA ILE A 31 2.82 -9.03 11.20
C ILE A 31 3.94 -9.50 12.13
N SER A 32 3.57 -10.10 13.25
CA SER A 32 4.56 -10.61 14.21
C SER A 32 5.44 -11.68 13.56
N ASP A 33 4.83 -12.59 12.81
CA ASP A 33 5.58 -13.66 12.15
C ASP A 33 6.53 -13.12 11.09
N VAL A 34 6.07 -12.18 10.26
CA VAL A 34 6.89 -11.63 9.20
C VAL A 34 8.06 -10.85 9.80
N LEU A 35 7.79 -9.98 10.77
CA LEU A 35 8.85 -9.20 11.38
C LEU A 35 9.81 -10.05 12.18
N GLY A 36 9.33 -11.18 12.71
CA GLY A 36 10.19 -12.10 13.45
C GLY A 36 11.26 -12.74 12.59
N LYS A 37 11.03 -12.82 11.27
CA LYS A 37 12.01 -13.39 10.36
C LYS A 37 13.12 -12.40 10.00
N TYR A 38 12.92 -11.12 10.26
CA TYR A 38 13.84 -10.09 9.84
C TYR A 38 14.29 -9.26 11.05
N GLN A 39 14.96 -9.92 11.97
CA GLN A 39 15.31 -9.29 13.24
C GLN A 39 16.34 -8.18 13.11
N TYR A 40 17.04 -8.13 12.00
CA TYR A 40 18.01 -7.06 11.77
C TYR A 40 17.37 -5.75 11.31
N LEU A 41 16.06 -5.72 11.07
CA LEU A 41 15.41 -4.47 10.68
C LEU A 41 15.49 -3.45 11.83
N THR A 42 15.69 -2.20 11.47
CA THR A 42 15.73 -1.14 12.44
C THR A 42 14.33 -0.91 13.03
N LYS A 43 14.28 -0.19 14.12
CA LYS A 43 13.03 0.18 14.75
C LYS A 43 12.14 0.96 13.78
N LYS A 44 12.74 1.88 13.01
CA LYS A 44 12.03 2.66 12.04
C LYS A 44 11.45 1.80 10.92
N GLU A 45 12.24 0.83 10.45
CA GLU A 45 11.80 -0.06 9.39
C GLU A 45 10.64 -0.93 9.85
N ARG A 46 10.74 -1.46 11.07
CA ARG A 46 9.66 -2.28 11.63
C ARG A 46 8.39 -1.45 11.81
N ALA A 47 8.55 -0.21 12.24
CA ALA A 47 7.41 0.70 12.41
C ALA A 47 6.75 1.02 11.08
N PHE A 48 7.54 1.21 10.02
CA PHE A 48 7.00 1.47 8.69
C PHE A 48 6.14 0.30 8.22
N VAL A 49 6.67 -0.92 8.30
CA VAL A 49 5.94 -2.10 7.85
C VAL A 49 4.64 -2.25 8.63
N THR A 50 4.71 -2.12 9.94
CA THR A 50 3.53 -2.26 10.79
C THR A 50 2.49 -1.19 10.47
N ARG A 51 2.93 0.05 10.36
CA ARG A 51 2.03 1.16 10.10
C ARG A 51 1.31 1.01 8.77
N VAL A 52 2.06 0.70 7.72
CA VAL A 52 1.46 0.61 6.39
C VAL A 52 0.52 -0.59 6.31
N ALA A 53 0.94 -1.72 6.86
CA ALA A 53 0.09 -2.92 6.82
C ALA A 53 -1.20 -2.71 7.62
N GLU A 54 -1.08 -2.25 8.86
CA GLU A 54 -2.25 -2.05 9.70
C GLU A 54 -3.14 -0.93 9.19
N GLY A 55 -2.52 0.17 8.76
CA GLY A 55 -3.28 1.29 8.24
C GLY A 55 -4.05 0.93 6.99
N THR A 56 -3.42 0.17 6.10
CA THR A 56 -4.09 -0.27 4.87
C THR A 56 -5.31 -1.14 5.22
N LEU A 57 -5.14 -2.08 6.15
CA LEU A 57 -6.24 -2.95 6.53
C LEU A 57 -7.37 -2.16 7.21
N GLU A 58 -6.99 -1.22 8.05
CA GLU A 58 -7.96 -0.43 8.77
C GLU A 58 -8.79 0.48 7.86
N HIS A 59 -8.17 0.99 6.81
CA HIS A 59 -8.82 1.93 5.89
C HIS A 59 -9.20 1.31 4.55
N MET A 60 -9.29 -0.02 4.50
CA MET A 60 -9.43 -0.72 3.22
C MET A 60 -10.66 -0.31 2.42
N ILE A 61 -11.79 -0.10 3.07
CA ILE A 61 -13.00 0.30 2.36
C ILE A 61 -12.81 1.65 1.70
N GLU A 62 -12.23 2.59 2.43
CA GLU A 62 -11.95 3.92 1.91
C GLU A 62 -10.96 3.87 0.76
N LEU A 63 -9.90 3.07 0.95
CA LEU A 63 -8.86 2.96 -0.08
C LEU A 63 -9.42 2.35 -1.37
N ASP A 64 -10.25 1.33 -1.24
CA ASP A 64 -10.87 0.71 -2.40
C ASP A 64 -11.78 1.70 -3.14
N TYR A 65 -12.49 2.53 -2.39
CA TYR A 65 -13.33 3.54 -3.00
C TYR A 65 -12.48 4.54 -3.81
N ILE A 66 -11.37 4.99 -3.22
CA ILE A 66 -10.49 5.92 -3.91
C ILE A 66 -9.93 5.29 -5.18
N ILE A 67 -9.46 4.06 -5.09
CA ILE A 67 -8.90 3.37 -6.25
C ILE A 67 -9.96 3.25 -7.34
N ASP A 68 -11.17 2.87 -6.97
CA ASP A 68 -12.24 2.69 -7.95
C ASP A 68 -12.60 4.01 -8.64
N CYS A 69 -12.42 5.14 -7.98
CA CYS A 69 -12.67 6.44 -8.60
C CYS A 69 -11.65 6.78 -9.68
N PHE A 70 -10.44 6.23 -9.58
CA PHE A 70 -9.35 6.59 -10.50
C PHE A 70 -8.89 5.43 -11.38
N SER A 71 -9.52 4.29 -11.29
CA SER A 71 -9.11 3.11 -12.04
C SER A 71 -10.21 2.67 -12.98
N LYS A 72 -9.83 2.24 -14.17
CA LYS A 72 -10.80 1.69 -15.11
C LYS A 72 -11.23 0.29 -14.70
N VAL A 73 -10.42 -0.39 -13.90
CA VAL A 73 -10.72 -1.73 -13.44
C VAL A 73 -11.08 -1.64 -11.96
N LYS A 74 -12.20 -2.22 -11.57
CA LYS A 74 -12.61 -2.20 -10.16
C LYS A 74 -11.68 -3.05 -9.33
N VAL A 75 -11.43 -2.60 -8.10
CA VAL A 75 -10.54 -3.30 -7.17
C VAL A 75 -10.90 -4.77 -7.07
N LYS A 76 -12.18 -5.07 -6.94
CA LYS A 76 -12.59 -6.47 -6.75
C LYS A 76 -12.28 -7.37 -7.92
N LYS A 77 -11.99 -6.80 -9.09
CA LYS A 77 -11.66 -7.59 -10.27
C LYS A 77 -10.17 -7.70 -10.51
N MET A 78 -9.36 -7.06 -9.68
CA MET A 78 -7.92 -7.08 -9.85
C MET A 78 -7.32 -8.36 -9.28
N LYS A 79 -6.16 -8.73 -9.79
CA LYS A 79 -5.37 -9.81 -9.20
C LYS A 79 -4.99 -9.42 -7.78
N PRO A 80 -4.97 -10.37 -6.83
CA PRO A 80 -4.68 -10.03 -5.43
C PRO A 80 -3.38 -9.25 -5.22
N VAL A 81 -2.32 -9.59 -5.95
CA VAL A 81 -1.04 -8.88 -5.80
C VAL A 81 -1.20 -7.42 -6.20
N ILE A 82 -1.83 -7.16 -7.34
CA ILE A 82 -2.00 -5.80 -7.83
C ILE A 82 -2.93 -5.02 -6.91
N ARG A 83 -3.99 -5.66 -6.46
CA ARG A 83 -4.93 -5.03 -5.53
C ARG A 83 -4.23 -4.59 -4.25
N CYS A 84 -3.41 -5.46 -3.68
CA CYS A 84 -2.72 -5.14 -2.43
C CYS A 84 -1.65 -4.07 -2.63
N ILE A 85 -0.94 -4.10 -3.76
CA ILE A 85 0.05 -3.06 -4.06
C ILE A 85 -0.63 -1.70 -4.15
N LEU A 86 -1.75 -1.63 -4.85
CA LEU A 86 -2.47 -0.36 -4.99
C LEU A 86 -3.01 0.11 -3.64
N ARG A 87 -3.58 -0.78 -2.85
CA ARG A 87 -4.11 -0.41 -1.55
C ARG A 87 -3.04 0.19 -0.64
N SER A 88 -1.90 -0.49 -0.51
CA SER A 88 -0.85 0.00 0.38
C SER A 88 -0.22 1.27 -0.14
N SER A 89 -0.09 1.40 -1.46
CA SER A 89 0.48 2.60 -2.04
C SER A 89 -0.45 3.79 -1.86
N VAL A 90 -1.75 3.60 -2.03
CA VAL A 90 -2.71 4.68 -1.80
C VAL A 90 -2.72 5.08 -0.33
N TYR A 91 -2.56 4.11 0.57
CA TYR A 91 -2.43 4.43 1.98
C TYR A 91 -1.25 5.38 2.21
N GLU A 92 -0.09 5.07 1.61
CA GLU A 92 1.07 5.94 1.73
C GLU A 92 0.78 7.33 1.18
N LEU A 93 0.13 7.41 0.02
CA LEU A 93 -0.17 8.69 -0.59
C LEU A 93 -1.10 9.54 0.27
N CYS A 94 -2.06 8.92 0.90
CA CYS A 94 -3.07 9.64 1.66
C CYS A 94 -2.67 9.95 3.11
N TYR A 95 -1.86 9.08 3.71
CA TYR A 95 -1.62 9.17 5.14
C TYR A 95 -0.15 9.37 5.55
N MET A 96 0.77 9.33 4.60
CA MET A 96 2.19 9.43 4.94
C MET A 96 2.84 10.58 4.18
N ASP A 97 2.56 11.78 4.62
CA ASP A 97 3.00 13.00 3.94
C ASP A 97 4.51 13.12 3.78
N ALA A 98 5.26 12.51 4.67
CA ALA A 98 6.71 12.59 4.61
C ALA A 98 7.31 11.82 3.43
N ILE A 99 6.54 10.93 2.82
CA ILE A 99 7.02 10.15 1.68
C ILE A 99 6.59 10.84 0.41
N PRO A 100 7.54 11.22 -0.47
CA PRO A 100 7.15 11.87 -1.72
C PRO A 100 6.29 10.93 -2.57
N PRO A 101 5.23 11.43 -3.18
CA PRO A 101 4.39 10.58 -4.03
C PRO A 101 5.15 9.87 -5.13
N SER A 102 6.18 10.50 -5.69
CA SER A 102 6.97 9.84 -6.73
C SER A 102 7.69 8.61 -6.20
N ALA A 103 8.13 8.65 -4.95
CA ALA A 103 8.81 7.49 -4.36
C ALA A 103 7.83 6.33 -4.21
N THR A 104 6.62 6.61 -3.72
CA THR A 104 5.59 5.58 -3.57
C THR A 104 5.25 4.97 -4.94
N CYS A 105 5.05 5.80 -5.95
CA CYS A 105 4.72 5.29 -7.28
C CYS A 105 5.84 4.44 -7.87
N ASN A 106 7.08 4.89 -7.74
CA ASN A 106 8.21 4.16 -8.29
C ASN A 106 8.39 2.81 -7.61
N GLU A 107 8.24 2.77 -6.29
CA GLU A 107 8.39 1.51 -5.56
C GLU A 107 7.26 0.54 -5.87
N ALA A 108 6.04 1.04 -6.06
CA ALA A 108 4.92 0.19 -6.43
C ALA A 108 5.14 -0.46 -7.79
N VAL A 109 5.64 0.31 -8.76
CA VAL A 109 5.92 -0.21 -10.09
C VAL A 109 7.02 -1.28 -10.05
N LYS A 110 8.08 -1.01 -9.29
CA LYS A 110 9.16 -1.99 -9.15
C LYS A 110 8.65 -3.28 -8.53
N LEU A 111 7.80 -3.17 -7.53
CA LEU A 111 7.28 -4.34 -6.83
C LEU A 111 6.36 -5.14 -7.74
N ALA A 112 5.50 -4.47 -8.51
CA ALA A 112 4.62 -5.16 -9.46
C ALA A 112 5.46 -5.94 -10.47
N ARG A 113 6.53 -5.33 -10.97
CA ARG A 113 7.40 -6.00 -11.93
C ARG A 113 8.08 -7.21 -11.29
N LYS A 114 8.57 -7.04 -10.06
CA LYS A 114 9.26 -8.12 -9.36
C LYS A 114 8.33 -9.32 -9.14
N LYS A 115 7.05 -9.06 -8.94
CA LYS A 115 6.08 -10.12 -8.67
C LYS A 115 5.47 -10.74 -9.93
N GLY A 116 6.04 -10.40 -11.08
CA GLY A 116 5.60 -11.04 -12.32
C GLY A 116 4.52 -10.31 -13.09
N PHE A 117 4.27 -9.05 -12.73
CA PHE A 117 3.23 -8.27 -13.39
C PHE A 117 3.80 -7.12 -14.20
N ALA A 118 4.89 -7.39 -14.94
CA ALA A 118 5.51 -6.35 -15.76
C ALA A 118 4.52 -5.71 -16.73
N SER A 119 3.57 -6.49 -17.24
CA SER A 119 2.60 -5.96 -18.20
C SER A 119 1.61 -5.00 -17.55
N LEU A 120 1.51 -4.99 -16.23
CA LEU A 120 0.58 -4.12 -15.52
C LEU A 120 1.25 -2.91 -14.85
N THR A 121 2.55 -2.73 -15.06
CA THR A 121 3.25 -1.61 -14.43
C THR A 121 2.72 -0.27 -14.90
N GLY A 122 2.36 -0.16 -16.17
CA GLY A 122 1.77 1.08 -16.68
C GLY A 122 0.44 1.39 -16.03
N PHE A 123 -0.36 0.36 -15.83
CA PHE A 123 -1.65 0.51 -15.15
C PHE A 123 -1.44 0.99 -13.70
N VAL A 124 -0.55 0.32 -12.97
CA VAL A 124 -0.27 0.68 -11.58
C VAL A 124 0.22 2.12 -11.49
N ASN A 125 1.18 2.47 -12.35
CA ASN A 125 1.74 3.80 -12.36
C ASN A 125 0.68 4.85 -12.69
N GLY A 126 -0.15 4.58 -13.68
CA GLY A 126 -1.19 5.52 -14.11
C GLY A 126 -2.19 5.81 -13.00
N VAL A 127 -2.68 4.76 -12.34
CA VAL A 127 -3.64 4.93 -11.26
C VAL A 127 -3.02 5.72 -10.11
N LEU A 128 -1.82 5.35 -9.69
CA LEU A 128 -1.19 5.99 -8.54
C LEU A 128 -0.81 7.44 -8.81
N ARG A 129 -0.32 7.75 -10.01
CA ARG A 129 0.03 9.12 -10.31
C ARG A 129 -1.20 10.02 -10.41
N ASN A 130 -2.29 9.46 -10.93
CA ASN A 130 -3.52 10.20 -11.01
C ASN A 130 -4.06 10.51 -9.61
N ILE A 131 -4.03 9.51 -8.72
CA ILE A 131 -4.43 9.74 -7.33
C ILE A 131 -3.51 10.77 -6.68
N GLY A 132 -2.20 10.65 -6.90
CA GLY A 132 -1.24 11.57 -6.32
C GLY A 132 -1.47 13.02 -6.72
N ARG A 133 -1.90 13.24 -7.98
CA ARG A 133 -2.18 14.59 -8.45
C ARG A 133 -3.46 15.17 -7.87
N ASN A 134 -4.32 14.33 -7.33
CA ASN A 134 -5.61 14.76 -6.82
C ASN A 134 -5.74 14.61 -5.30
N LEU A 135 -4.61 14.53 -4.60
CA LEU A 135 -4.64 14.29 -3.15
C LEU A 135 -5.41 15.35 -2.39
N SER A 136 -5.27 16.61 -2.76
CA SER A 136 -5.99 17.64 -2.02
C SER A 136 -7.50 17.49 -2.19
N ALA A 137 -7.96 17.11 -3.36
CA ALA A 137 -9.38 16.87 -3.57
C ALA A 137 -9.88 15.66 -2.80
N ILE A 138 -9.03 14.65 -2.67
CA ILE A 138 -9.40 13.45 -1.94
C ILE A 138 -9.44 13.71 -0.44
N ARG A 139 -8.47 14.45 0.08
CA ARG A 139 -8.34 14.60 1.52
C ARG A 139 -9.24 15.67 2.10
N TYR A 140 -9.31 16.82 1.46
CA TYR A 140 -10.03 17.91 2.01
C TYR A 140 -11.54 17.82 2.02
N PRO A 141 -12.16 17.23 1.05
CA PRO A 141 -13.60 17.13 1.14
C PRO A 141 -14.09 16.49 2.42
N ASP A 142 -13.35 15.50 2.89
CA ASP A 142 -13.75 14.85 4.11
C ASP A 142 -13.67 15.75 5.30
N GLU A 143 -12.65 16.57 5.37
CA GLU A 143 -12.49 17.43 6.48
C GLU A 143 -13.41 18.56 6.45
N THR A 144 -13.64 19.11 5.28
CA THR A 144 -14.46 20.26 5.26
C THR A 144 -15.88 19.90 5.14
N ALA A 145 -16.15 18.79 4.62
CA ALA A 145 -17.45 18.44 4.48
C ALA A 145 -18.01 18.19 5.70
N GLU A 146 -17.97 18.07 6.27
CA GLU A 146 -18.54 17.95 7.11
C GLU A 146 -18.50 17.61 8.16
N PRO A 147 -18.54 18.17 8.72
CA PRO A 147 -18.46 17.93 9.96
C PRO A 147 -19.35 16.93 10.29
N VAL A 148 -20.20 16.81 9.65
CA VAL A 148 -21.02 15.99 9.98
C VAL A 148 -20.79 14.75 9.65
N ARG A 149 -20.14 14.53 8.79
CA ARG A 149 -20.00 13.38 8.43
C ARG A 149 -19.46 12.69 9.28
N SER A 150 -19.10 12.96 9.88
CA SER A 150 -18.55 12.27 10.76
C SER A 150 -19.01 11.35 11.07
#